data_16987cd1ecb22b52f2237e789040fee8
#
_entry.id   16987cd1ecb22b52f2237e789040fee8
#
_cell.length_a   1.000
_cell.length_b   1.000
_cell.length_c   1.000
_cell.angle_alpha   90.00
_cell.angle_beta   90.00
_cell.angle_gamma   90.00
#
_symmetry.space_group_name_H-M   'P 1'
#
loop_
_entity.id
_entity.type
_entity.pdbx_description
1 polymer ?
#
loop_
_entity_poly.entity_id
_entity_poly.type
_entity_poly.pdbx_seq_one_letter_code
_entity_poly.pdbx_strand_id
1 'polypeptide(L)'
;MPAWKTIVSHVAAVAVAVIFLAAGIAKLSVPYQVQTMFEQLLIPTWASLPLLIALGIAETTGGILVLIPRYRRWGGWLITLLLVAFIGYIGLRYNALVGRDCSCFPWLKRAVNPAFFAEDGAMLVASVLATWLSRKPGGLRLPLITLAVAAVFAGASFAYNTAHQSGIQVPETITVDGKPYNIHEGQILLWFYDPSCSHCEEAARHMSTYSWKKDVTVIGLPTNDPQWAASFLHDTKLVAKTSTDSALLRKLFTFTSPPYGVVLNNGRVKSILTHFDEPEPQPSLKQAGFID
;
A
#
# COMPACT_ATOMS: atom_id res chain seq x y z
N MET A 1 31.27 2.10 -30.16
CA MET A 1 30.12 1.16 -30.18
C MET A 1 29.30 1.42 -31.44
N PRO A 2 28.76 0.41 -32.12
CA PRO A 2 27.88 0.63 -33.27
C PRO A 2 26.65 1.41 -32.86
N ALA A 3 26.18 2.30 -33.76
CA ALA A 3 25.08 3.26 -33.47
C ALA A 3 23.79 2.61 -32.95
N TRP A 4 23.41 1.45 -33.46
CA TRP A 4 22.22 0.73 -33.05
C TRP A 4 22.24 0.32 -31.56
N LYS A 5 23.44 -0.09 -31.03
CA LYS A 5 23.54 -0.44 -29.60
C LYS A 5 23.31 0.77 -28.69
N THR A 6 23.78 1.93 -29.15
CA THR A 6 23.55 3.19 -28.42
C THR A 6 22.05 3.57 -28.43
N ILE A 7 21.38 3.42 -29.57
CA ILE A 7 19.94 3.72 -29.69
C ILE A 7 19.12 2.78 -28.80
N VAL A 8 19.35 1.47 -28.90
CA VAL A 8 18.66 0.47 -28.06
C VAL A 8 18.84 0.75 -26.56
N SER A 9 20.10 1.02 -26.16
CA SER A 9 20.40 1.37 -24.76
C SER A 9 19.67 2.65 -24.30
N HIS A 10 19.52 3.66 -25.17
CA HIS A 10 18.82 4.90 -24.81
C HIS A 10 17.32 4.68 -24.70
N VAL A 11 16.71 4.01 -25.66
CA VAL A 11 15.26 3.70 -25.66
C VAL A 11 14.91 2.87 -24.43
N ALA A 12 15.66 1.80 -24.16
CA ALA A 12 15.45 0.96 -22.97
C ALA A 12 15.64 1.76 -21.66
N ALA A 13 16.67 2.61 -21.61
CA ALA A 13 16.92 3.45 -20.44
C ALA A 13 15.78 4.46 -20.17
N VAL A 14 15.26 5.10 -21.21
CA VAL A 14 14.14 6.05 -21.07
C VAL A 14 12.87 5.32 -20.62
N ALA A 15 12.54 4.19 -21.26
CA ALA A 15 11.35 3.40 -20.89
C ALA A 15 11.40 2.98 -19.41
N VAL A 16 12.52 2.40 -18.97
CA VAL A 16 12.71 1.97 -17.58
C VAL A 16 12.71 3.16 -16.62
N ALA A 17 13.37 4.27 -16.99
CA ALA A 17 13.43 5.47 -16.15
C ALA A 17 12.05 6.07 -15.89
N VAL A 18 11.23 6.20 -16.91
CA VAL A 18 9.87 6.77 -16.77
C VAL A 18 9.05 5.95 -15.78
N ILE A 19 9.09 4.63 -15.90
CA ILE A 19 8.35 3.73 -15.01
C ILE A 19 8.84 3.85 -13.57
N PHE A 20 10.16 3.74 -13.35
CA PHE A 20 10.74 3.74 -12.01
C PHE A 20 10.70 5.12 -11.33
N LEU A 21 10.86 6.20 -12.08
CA LEU A 21 10.67 7.55 -11.54
C LEU A 21 9.23 7.79 -11.13
N ALA A 22 8.27 7.42 -11.98
CA ALA A 22 6.85 7.57 -11.64
C ALA A 22 6.48 6.73 -10.40
N ALA A 23 6.94 5.47 -10.32
CA ALA A 23 6.72 4.60 -9.16
C ALA A 23 7.38 5.13 -7.88
N GLY A 24 8.66 5.53 -7.97
CA GLY A 24 9.42 6.02 -6.83
C GLY A 24 8.89 7.34 -6.30
N ILE A 25 8.61 8.32 -7.18
CA ILE A 25 8.03 9.61 -6.79
C ILE A 25 6.64 9.41 -6.16
N ALA A 26 5.79 8.55 -6.72
CA ALA A 26 4.48 8.27 -6.15
C ALA A 26 4.58 7.72 -4.72
N LYS A 27 5.48 6.74 -4.49
CA LYS A 27 5.73 6.17 -3.15
C LYS A 27 6.19 7.23 -2.15
N LEU A 28 7.05 8.14 -2.58
CA LEU A 28 7.59 9.20 -1.71
C LEU A 28 6.60 10.36 -1.49
N SER A 29 5.75 10.66 -2.47
CA SER A 29 4.80 11.78 -2.39
C SER A 29 3.57 11.47 -1.55
N VAL A 30 3.05 10.23 -1.59
CA VAL A 30 1.84 9.81 -0.88
C VAL A 30 2.05 8.48 -0.13
N PRO A 31 3.01 8.44 0.82
CA PRO A 31 3.47 7.19 1.43
C PRO A 31 2.35 6.40 2.12
N TYR A 32 1.43 7.06 2.81
CA TYR A 32 0.34 6.39 3.52
C TYR A 32 -0.68 5.72 2.60
N GLN A 33 -0.95 6.28 1.41
CA GLN A 33 -1.85 5.66 0.43
C GLN A 33 -1.21 4.41 -0.21
N VAL A 34 0.10 4.46 -0.46
CA VAL A 34 0.82 3.33 -1.05
C VAL A 34 1.14 2.26 0.00
N GLN A 35 1.24 2.62 1.28
CA GLN A 35 1.46 1.68 2.38
C GLN A 35 0.39 0.59 2.38
N THR A 36 -0.89 0.94 2.19
CA THR A 36 -1.99 -0.03 2.15
C THR A 36 -1.83 -1.09 1.07
N MET A 37 -1.22 -0.72 -0.07
CA MET A 37 -0.91 -1.67 -1.15
C MET A 37 0.20 -2.65 -0.75
N PHE A 38 1.17 -2.21 0.07
CA PHE A 38 2.22 -3.08 0.61
C PHE A 38 1.69 -4.08 1.62
N GLU A 39 0.70 -3.68 2.40
CA GLU A 39 0.02 -4.58 3.34
C GLU A 39 -0.77 -5.67 2.61
N GLN A 40 -1.39 -5.34 1.46
CA GLN A 40 -2.02 -6.33 0.59
C GLN A 40 -1.03 -7.38 0.02
N LEU A 41 0.25 -7.04 -0.05
CA LEU A 41 1.33 -7.97 -0.42
C LEU A 41 1.82 -8.85 0.75
N LEU A 42 1.10 -8.89 1.87
CA LEU A 42 1.46 -9.65 3.07
C LEU A 42 2.80 -9.20 3.70
N ILE A 43 3.13 -7.92 3.54
CA ILE A 43 4.27 -7.32 4.24
C ILE A 43 3.77 -6.87 5.62
N PRO A 44 4.46 -7.24 6.72
CA PRO A 44 4.06 -6.84 8.06
C PRO A 44 3.90 -5.32 8.18
N THR A 45 2.88 -4.86 8.90
CA THR A 45 2.55 -3.43 9.06
C THR A 45 3.71 -2.59 9.56
N TRP A 46 4.50 -3.12 10.52
CA TRP A 46 5.68 -2.44 11.05
C TRP A 46 6.80 -2.24 10.01
N ALA A 47 6.87 -3.11 8.99
CA ALA A 47 7.87 -3.05 7.94
C ALA A 47 7.38 -2.33 6.67
N SER A 48 6.06 -2.22 6.45
CA SER A 48 5.46 -1.71 5.22
C SER A 48 5.92 -0.28 4.90
N LEU A 49 5.84 0.64 5.85
CA LEU A 49 6.22 2.03 5.65
C LEU A 49 7.73 2.25 5.48
N PRO A 50 8.61 1.70 6.34
CA PRO A 50 10.07 1.81 6.13
C PRO A 50 10.53 1.21 4.80
N LEU A 51 10.01 0.03 4.45
CA LEU A 51 10.35 -0.65 3.20
C LEU A 51 9.89 0.16 1.98
N LEU A 52 8.67 0.71 2.04
CA LEU A 52 8.12 1.57 0.99
C LEU A 52 8.99 2.80 0.75
N ILE A 53 9.39 3.50 1.82
CA ILE A 53 10.26 4.68 1.72
C ILE A 53 11.63 4.30 1.13
N ALA A 54 12.24 3.22 1.63
CA ALA A 54 13.52 2.73 1.12
C ALA A 54 13.43 2.37 -0.37
N LEU A 55 12.35 1.69 -0.77
CA LEU A 55 12.11 1.32 -2.15
C LEU A 55 11.89 2.56 -3.04
N GLY A 56 11.07 3.53 -2.59
CA GLY A 56 10.85 4.78 -3.32
C GLY A 56 12.14 5.57 -3.54
N ILE A 57 13.03 5.64 -2.54
CA ILE A 57 14.34 6.26 -2.67
C ILE A 57 15.20 5.50 -3.70
N ALA A 58 15.24 4.18 -3.63
CA ALA A 58 16.01 3.34 -4.53
C ALA A 58 15.51 3.43 -5.98
N GLU A 59 14.19 3.39 -6.19
CA GLU A 59 13.55 3.52 -7.51
C GLU A 59 13.82 4.90 -8.11
N THR A 60 13.65 5.98 -7.34
CA THR A 60 13.92 7.34 -7.81
C THR A 60 15.38 7.53 -8.16
N THR A 61 16.28 7.07 -7.29
CA THR A 61 17.74 7.11 -7.54
C THR A 61 18.11 6.32 -8.79
N GLY A 62 17.63 5.09 -8.92
CA GLY A 62 17.85 4.23 -10.08
C GLY A 62 17.35 4.86 -11.37
N GLY A 63 16.13 5.41 -11.35
CA GLY A 63 15.51 6.08 -12.48
C GLY A 63 16.29 7.33 -12.95
N ILE A 64 16.78 8.15 -12.03
CA ILE A 64 17.64 9.30 -12.38
C ILE A 64 18.97 8.83 -13.00
N LEU A 65 19.64 7.89 -12.35
CA LEU A 65 20.95 7.44 -12.77
C LEU A 65 20.93 6.72 -14.13
N VAL A 66 19.86 5.97 -14.44
CA VAL A 66 19.75 5.24 -15.72
C VAL A 66 19.60 6.19 -16.91
N LEU A 67 19.04 7.39 -16.73
CA LEU A 67 18.95 8.42 -17.77
C LEU A 67 20.31 9.03 -18.12
N ILE A 68 21.22 9.10 -17.17
CA ILE A 68 22.51 9.76 -17.35
C ILE A 68 23.51 8.75 -17.96
N PRO A 69 23.98 8.90 -19.22
CA PRO A 69 24.76 7.88 -19.91
C PRO A 69 26.01 7.41 -19.16
N ARG A 70 26.67 8.32 -18.41
CA ARG A 70 27.87 8.05 -17.61
C ARG A 70 27.59 7.23 -16.35
N TYR A 71 26.35 7.27 -15.82
CA TYR A 71 25.95 6.61 -14.57
C TYR A 71 24.88 5.54 -14.79
N ARG A 72 24.45 5.35 -16.04
CA ARG A 72 23.44 4.37 -16.46
C ARG A 72 23.67 2.98 -15.90
N ARG A 73 24.93 2.57 -15.83
CA ARG A 73 25.30 1.25 -15.33
C ARG A 73 24.97 1.09 -13.83
N TRP A 74 25.16 2.12 -13.03
CA TRP A 74 24.77 2.11 -11.62
C TRP A 74 23.25 2.05 -11.44
N GLY A 75 22.53 2.93 -12.13
CA GLY A 75 21.07 2.97 -12.09
C GLY A 75 20.45 1.68 -12.61
N GLY A 76 20.94 1.18 -13.74
CA GLY A 76 20.40 -0.03 -14.34
C GLY A 76 20.63 -1.29 -13.49
N TRP A 77 21.80 -1.46 -12.85
CA TRP A 77 22.01 -2.56 -11.92
C TRP A 77 21.11 -2.45 -10.67
N LEU A 78 20.92 -1.25 -10.14
CA LEU A 78 20.01 -1.04 -9.02
C LEU A 78 18.59 -1.45 -9.39
N ILE A 79 18.08 -1.00 -10.54
CA ILE A 79 16.75 -1.35 -11.03
C ILE A 79 16.63 -2.86 -11.30
N THR A 80 17.64 -3.46 -11.92
CA THR A 80 17.69 -4.92 -12.16
C THR A 80 17.57 -5.69 -10.85
N LEU A 81 18.30 -5.28 -9.81
CA LEU A 81 18.24 -5.90 -8.49
C LEU A 81 16.84 -5.77 -7.86
N LEU A 82 16.24 -4.58 -7.94
CA LEU A 82 14.88 -4.34 -7.43
C LEU A 82 13.84 -5.21 -8.14
N LEU A 83 13.91 -5.32 -9.47
CA LEU A 83 13.02 -6.18 -10.26
C LEU A 83 13.18 -7.66 -9.91
N VAL A 84 14.41 -8.14 -9.81
CA VAL A 84 14.70 -9.54 -9.43
C VAL A 84 14.16 -9.84 -8.04
N ALA A 85 14.37 -8.95 -7.07
CA ALA A 85 13.88 -9.11 -5.71
C ALA A 85 12.33 -9.11 -5.69
N PHE A 86 11.70 -8.22 -6.46
CA PHE A 86 10.25 -8.11 -6.53
C PHE A 86 9.61 -9.32 -7.20
N ILE A 87 10.08 -9.70 -8.39
CA ILE A 87 9.61 -10.90 -9.10
C ILE A 87 9.81 -12.15 -8.24
N GLY A 88 10.96 -12.25 -7.57
CA GLY A 88 11.26 -13.36 -6.66
C GLY A 88 10.30 -13.41 -5.47
N TYR A 89 10.02 -12.28 -4.84
CA TYR A 89 9.07 -12.19 -3.72
C TYR A 89 7.66 -12.64 -4.14
N ILE A 90 7.14 -12.07 -5.25
CA ILE A 90 5.81 -12.43 -5.77
C ILE A 90 5.77 -13.90 -6.20
N GLY A 91 6.84 -14.40 -6.84
CA GLY A 91 6.94 -15.80 -7.27
C GLY A 91 6.90 -16.78 -6.10
N LEU A 92 7.64 -16.50 -5.03
CA LEU A 92 7.65 -17.33 -3.81
C LEU A 92 6.29 -17.33 -3.08
N ARG A 93 5.55 -16.24 -3.19
CA ARG A 93 4.24 -16.07 -2.54
C ARG A 93 3.06 -16.18 -3.51
N TYR A 94 3.28 -16.71 -4.73
CA TYR A 94 2.30 -16.69 -5.81
C TYR A 94 0.93 -17.22 -5.40
N ASN A 95 0.89 -18.38 -4.75
CA ASN A 95 -0.38 -19.01 -4.33
C ASN A 95 -1.20 -18.15 -3.34
N ALA A 96 -0.52 -17.35 -2.52
CA ALA A 96 -1.17 -16.47 -1.56
C ALA A 96 -1.56 -15.10 -2.15
N LEU A 97 -0.92 -14.71 -3.27
CA LEU A 97 -1.06 -13.38 -3.88
C LEU A 97 -1.84 -13.40 -5.19
N VAL A 98 -2.07 -14.57 -5.81
CA VAL A 98 -2.78 -14.68 -7.08
C VAL A 98 -4.15 -14.00 -7.01
N GLY A 99 -4.46 -13.16 -8.01
CA GLY A 99 -5.70 -12.40 -8.07
C GLY A 99 -5.74 -11.13 -7.20
N ARG A 100 -4.77 -10.93 -6.28
CA ARG A 100 -4.67 -9.67 -5.52
C ARG A 100 -4.11 -8.56 -6.38
N ASP A 101 -4.54 -7.33 -6.10
CA ASP A 101 -3.98 -6.16 -6.75
C ASP A 101 -2.55 -5.94 -6.27
N CYS A 102 -1.60 -6.05 -7.22
CA CYS A 102 -0.19 -5.80 -7.00
C CYS A 102 0.24 -4.65 -7.89
N SER A 103 -0.07 -3.44 -7.48
CA SER A 103 0.25 -2.25 -8.25
C SER A 103 1.33 -1.43 -7.56
N CYS A 104 2.45 -1.22 -8.25
CA CYS A 104 3.46 -0.27 -7.82
C CYS A 104 3.00 1.19 -8.03
N PHE A 105 1.83 1.39 -8.67
CA PHE A 105 1.28 2.69 -9.02
C PHE A 105 -0.11 2.86 -8.43
N PRO A 106 -0.40 3.98 -7.73
CA PRO A 106 -1.72 4.22 -7.15
C PRO A 106 -2.87 4.28 -8.18
N TRP A 107 -2.54 4.58 -9.43
CA TRP A 107 -3.52 4.74 -10.53
C TRP A 107 -3.64 3.53 -11.47
N LEU A 108 -2.78 2.52 -11.33
CA LEU A 108 -2.78 1.34 -12.19
C LEU A 108 -3.09 0.09 -11.38
N LYS A 109 -4.24 -0.51 -11.60
CA LYS A 109 -4.60 -1.79 -10.97
C LYS A 109 -4.03 -2.94 -11.81
N ARG A 110 -3.17 -3.75 -11.21
CA ARG A 110 -2.57 -4.94 -11.81
C ARG A 110 -2.74 -6.13 -10.87
N ALA A 111 -3.51 -7.11 -11.28
CA ALA A 111 -3.64 -8.34 -10.50
C ALA A 111 -2.42 -9.26 -10.71
N VAL A 112 -2.02 -9.96 -9.66
CA VAL A 112 -0.99 -11.01 -9.75
C VAL A 112 -1.54 -12.18 -10.59
N ASN A 113 -0.99 -12.33 -11.79
CA ASN A 113 -1.33 -13.37 -12.76
C ASN A 113 -0.11 -13.68 -13.64
N PRO A 114 -0.14 -14.66 -14.54
CA PRO A 114 1.00 -14.94 -15.42
C PRO A 114 1.43 -13.77 -16.31
N ALA A 115 0.49 -12.92 -16.76
CA ALA A 115 0.83 -11.73 -17.56
C ALA A 115 1.67 -10.72 -16.77
N PHE A 116 1.44 -10.59 -15.47
CA PHE A 116 2.26 -9.78 -14.56
C PHE A 116 3.75 -10.14 -14.65
N PHE A 117 4.08 -11.45 -14.64
CA PHE A 117 5.48 -11.90 -14.76
C PHE A 117 6.07 -11.63 -16.14
N ALA A 118 5.25 -11.68 -17.21
CA ALA A 118 5.71 -11.34 -18.55
C ALA A 118 6.05 -9.86 -18.68
N GLU A 119 5.23 -8.97 -18.10
CA GLU A 119 5.45 -7.52 -18.09
C GLU A 119 6.68 -7.14 -17.28
N ASP A 120 6.81 -7.67 -16.06
CA ASP A 120 7.96 -7.42 -15.20
C ASP A 120 9.24 -8.05 -15.77
N GLY A 121 9.13 -9.21 -16.42
CA GLY A 121 10.20 -9.84 -17.18
C GLY A 121 10.68 -8.98 -18.36
N ALA A 122 9.76 -8.35 -19.08
CA ALA A 122 10.12 -7.41 -20.16
C ALA A 122 10.85 -6.18 -19.61
N MET A 123 10.42 -5.63 -18.46
CA MET A 123 11.13 -4.54 -17.78
C MET A 123 12.52 -4.97 -17.31
N LEU A 124 12.65 -6.20 -16.82
CA LEU A 124 13.96 -6.76 -16.42
C LEU A 124 14.90 -6.85 -17.61
N VAL A 125 14.42 -7.37 -18.75
CA VAL A 125 15.22 -7.44 -19.99
C VAL A 125 15.62 -6.05 -20.45
N ALA A 126 14.70 -5.08 -20.44
CA ALA A 126 15.00 -3.70 -20.81
C ALA A 126 16.07 -3.08 -19.88
N SER A 127 15.97 -3.31 -18.58
CA SER A 127 16.94 -2.84 -17.58
C SER A 127 18.33 -3.44 -17.82
N VAL A 128 18.41 -4.74 -18.08
CA VAL A 128 19.67 -5.43 -18.40
C VAL A 128 20.28 -4.90 -19.70
N LEU A 129 19.47 -4.70 -20.76
CA LEU A 129 19.93 -4.14 -22.03
C LEU A 129 20.45 -2.70 -21.86
N ALA A 130 19.73 -1.86 -21.12
CA ALA A 130 20.17 -0.51 -20.83
C ALA A 130 21.52 -0.50 -20.12
N THR A 131 21.71 -1.43 -19.20
CA THR A 131 22.93 -1.56 -18.38
C THR A 131 24.10 -2.12 -19.15
N TRP A 132 23.91 -3.23 -19.85
CA TRP A 132 24.97 -3.95 -20.52
C TRP A 132 25.51 -3.19 -21.74
N LEU A 133 24.63 -2.50 -22.45
CA LEU A 133 24.98 -1.67 -23.59
C LEU A 133 25.46 -0.26 -23.20
N SER A 134 25.65 0.01 -21.90
CA SER A 134 26.13 1.30 -21.41
C SER A 134 27.66 1.37 -21.32
N ARG A 135 28.18 2.60 -21.23
CA ARG A 135 29.62 2.86 -21.04
C ARG A 135 30.06 2.46 -19.62
N LYS A 136 31.39 2.36 -19.40
CA LYS A 136 31.94 2.15 -18.04
C LYS A 136 31.44 3.22 -17.09
N PRO A 137 31.07 2.87 -15.85
CA PRO A 137 30.50 3.80 -14.89
C PRO A 137 31.50 4.89 -14.51
N GLY A 138 30.95 6.09 -14.22
CA GLY A 138 31.71 7.16 -13.59
C GLY A 138 31.92 6.91 -12.09
N GLY A 139 32.56 7.88 -11.41
CA GLY A 139 32.79 7.80 -9.96
C GLY A 139 31.46 7.82 -9.14
N LEU A 140 31.60 7.57 -7.84
CA LEU A 140 30.43 7.42 -6.92
C LEU A 140 29.80 8.74 -6.48
N ARG A 141 30.40 9.91 -6.77
CA ARG A 141 29.89 11.20 -6.27
C ARG A 141 28.44 11.46 -6.68
N LEU A 142 28.10 11.34 -7.96
CA LEU A 142 26.74 11.62 -8.42
C LEU A 142 25.72 10.59 -7.91
N PRO A 143 25.98 9.26 -7.92
CA PRO A 143 25.11 8.30 -7.26
C PRO A 143 24.81 8.62 -5.79
N LEU A 144 25.80 9.04 -5.02
CA LEU A 144 25.60 9.43 -3.62
C LEU A 144 24.81 10.72 -3.48
N ILE A 145 25.04 11.71 -4.36
CA ILE A 145 24.24 12.95 -4.37
C ILE A 145 22.79 12.66 -4.72
N THR A 146 22.52 11.84 -5.74
CA THR A 146 21.13 11.50 -6.12
C THR A 146 20.43 10.73 -5.01
N LEU A 147 21.12 9.81 -4.35
CA LEU A 147 20.59 9.09 -3.18
C LEU A 147 20.26 10.06 -2.04
N ALA A 148 21.18 10.98 -1.72
CA ALA A 148 20.96 11.97 -0.66
C ALA A 148 19.79 12.91 -0.98
N VAL A 149 19.67 13.39 -2.22
CA VAL A 149 18.54 14.23 -2.66
C VAL A 149 17.23 13.46 -2.58
N ALA A 150 17.17 12.21 -3.01
CA ALA A 150 15.99 11.36 -2.90
C ALA A 150 15.61 11.12 -1.42
N ALA A 151 16.60 10.90 -0.54
CA ALA A 151 16.37 10.72 0.90
C ALA A 151 15.86 12.01 1.57
N VAL A 152 16.40 13.17 1.22
CA VAL A 152 15.91 14.48 1.71
C VAL A 152 14.49 14.73 1.23
N PHE A 153 14.19 14.47 -0.04
CA PHE A 153 12.84 14.57 -0.57
C PHE A 153 11.87 13.63 0.16
N ALA A 154 12.27 12.38 0.39
CA ALA A 154 11.48 11.41 1.15
C ALA A 154 11.20 11.90 2.58
N GLY A 155 12.20 12.40 3.29
CA GLY A 155 12.06 12.94 4.65
C GLY A 155 11.15 14.18 4.69
N ALA A 156 11.34 15.11 3.76
CA ALA A 156 10.49 16.30 3.66
C ALA A 156 9.03 15.95 3.31
N SER A 157 8.84 15.07 2.34
CA SER A 157 7.51 14.60 1.96
C SER A 157 6.83 13.84 3.11
N PHE A 158 7.54 12.95 3.79
CA PHE A 158 7.02 12.25 4.96
C PHE A 158 6.62 13.22 6.08
N ALA A 159 7.48 14.18 6.41
CA ALA A 159 7.19 15.19 7.43
C ALA A 159 5.97 16.05 7.03
N TYR A 160 5.90 16.48 5.76
CA TYR A 160 4.75 17.22 5.24
C TYR A 160 3.46 16.40 5.33
N ASN A 161 3.48 15.15 4.85
CA ASN A 161 2.32 14.27 4.89
C ASN A 161 1.87 13.97 6.33
N THR A 162 2.82 13.80 7.25
CA THR A 162 2.52 13.59 8.67
C THR A 162 1.91 14.86 9.30
N ALA A 163 2.46 16.03 9.00
CA ALA A 163 1.98 17.31 9.54
C ALA A 163 0.60 17.70 8.99
N HIS A 164 0.37 17.48 7.70
CA HIS A 164 -0.89 17.85 7.02
C HIS A 164 -1.87 16.68 6.91
N GLN A 165 -1.49 15.49 7.39
CA GLN A 165 -2.32 14.28 7.43
C GLN A 165 -3.00 13.94 6.10
N SER A 166 -2.22 13.91 5.05
CA SER A 166 -2.64 13.48 3.72
C SER A 166 -2.91 11.97 3.63
N GLY A 167 -3.46 11.37 4.72
CA GLY A 167 -4.19 10.12 4.65
C GLY A 167 -5.44 10.27 3.80
N ILE A 168 -6.15 9.19 3.53
CA ILE A 168 -7.45 9.24 2.87
C ILE A 168 -8.35 10.18 3.68
N GLN A 169 -8.83 11.26 3.06
CA GLN A 169 -9.78 12.16 3.70
C GLN A 169 -11.12 11.45 3.80
N VAL A 170 -11.56 11.19 5.03
CA VAL A 170 -12.91 10.66 5.27
C VAL A 170 -13.92 11.81 5.25
N PRO A 171 -15.18 11.56 4.86
CA PRO A 171 -16.25 12.54 4.99
C PRO A 171 -16.40 12.93 6.47
N GLU A 172 -16.81 14.17 6.74
CA GLU A 172 -17.01 14.66 8.10
C GLU A 172 -18.12 13.88 8.82
N THR A 173 -19.18 13.53 8.08
CA THR A 173 -20.33 12.81 8.61
C THR A 173 -20.70 11.63 7.74
N ILE A 174 -21.18 10.56 8.38
CA ILE A 174 -21.80 9.39 7.75
C ILE A 174 -23.11 9.07 8.46
N THR A 175 -23.95 8.28 7.81
CA THR A 175 -25.21 7.81 8.41
C THR A 175 -24.94 6.58 9.27
N VAL A 176 -25.16 6.70 10.58
CA VAL A 176 -25.02 5.61 11.55
C VAL A 176 -26.33 5.45 12.31
N ASP A 177 -26.89 4.25 12.32
CA ASP A 177 -28.20 3.92 12.93
C ASP A 177 -29.31 4.89 12.48
N GLY A 178 -29.27 5.29 11.19
CA GLY A 178 -30.24 6.20 10.57
C GLY A 178 -30.06 7.68 10.92
N LYS A 179 -29.00 8.06 11.61
CA LYS A 179 -28.68 9.45 12.00
C LYS A 179 -27.32 9.88 11.48
N PRO A 180 -27.13 11.19 11.16
CA PRO A 180 -25.81 11.71 10.85
C PRO A 180 -24.89 11.57 12.06
N TYR A 181 -23.70 11.03 11.82
CA TYR A 181 -22.68 10.78 12.84
C TYR A 181 -21.36 11.40 12.37
N ASN A 182 -20.76 12.26 13.21
CA ASN A 182 -19.47 12.87 12.92
C ASN A 182 -18.35 11.86 13.17
N ILE A 183 -17.61 11.51 12.11
CA ILE A 183 -16.46 10.58 12.20
C ILE A 183 -15.11 11.31 12.31
N HIS A 184 -15.14 12.66 12.41
CA HIS A 184 -13.96 13.46 12.71
C HIS A 184 -13.69 13.64 14.21
N GLU A 185 -14.55 13.09 15.08
CA GLU A 185 -14.39 13.16 16.52
C GLU A 185 -14.21 11.78 17.15
N GLY A 186 -13.23 11.66 18.07
CA GLY A 186 -12.98 10.44 18.85
C GLY A 186 -12.20 9.36 18.11
N GLN A 187 -12.19 8.18 18.71
CA GLN A 187 -11.54 6.97 18.17
C GLN A 187 -12.58 6.06 17.55
N ILE A 188 -12.48 5.79 16.26
CA ILE A 188 -13.48 5.05 15.51
C ILE A 188 -12.82 3.92 14.71
N LEU A 189 -13.35 2.72 14.87
CA LEU A 189 -13.06 1.61 13.97
C LEU A 189 -14.19 1.50 12.95
N LEU A 190 -13.91 1.85 11.68
CA LEU A 190 -14.78 1.50 10.56
C LEU A 190 -14.47 0.07 10.15
N TRP A 191 -15.43 -0.83 10.30
CA TRP A 191 -15.24 -2.24 10.03
C TRP A 191 -16.18 -2.72 8.92
N PHE A 192 -15.61 -3.03 7.76
CA PHE A 192 -16.33 -3.57 6.61
C PHE A 192 -16.42 -5.08 6.73
N TYR A 193 -17.62 -5.61 6.63
CA TYR A 193 -17.89 -7.02 6.75
C TYR A 193 -19.00 -7.48 5.80
N ASP A 194 -19.05 -8.77 5.55
CA ASP A 194 -20.16 -9.43 4.87
C ASP A 194 -20.84 -10.36 5.86
N PRO A 195 -22.16 -10.18 6.14
CA PRO A 195 -22.89 -11.04 7.06
C PRO A 195 -22.92 -12.53 6.69
N SER A 196 -22.69 -12.86 5.42
CA SER A 196 -22.65 -14.24 4.93
C SER A 196 -21.23 -14.86 4.91
N CYS A 197 -20.22 -14.11 5.31
CA CYS A 197 -18.82 -14.53 5.26
C CYS A 197 -18.37 -15.13 6.59
N SER A 198 -17.92 -16.38 6.58
CA SER A 198 -17.42 -17.11 7.78
C SER A 198 -16.21 -16.43 8.42
N HIS A 199 -15.27 -15.90 7.62
CA HIS A 199 -14.12 -15.13 8.14
C HIS A 199 -14.55 -13.84 8.84
N CYS A 200 -15.60 -13.18 8.35
CA CYS A 200 -16.15 -11.99 9.02
C CYS A 200 -16.81 -12.37 10.34
N GLU A 201 -17.48 -13.52 10.38
CA GLU A 201 -18.10 -14.03 11.63
C GLU A 201 -17.04 -14.35 12.68
N GLU A 202 -15.97 -15.05 12.29
CA GLU A 202 -14.86 -15.39 13.18
C GLU A 202 -14.17 -14.13 13.70
N ALA A 203 -13.85 -13.18 12.81
CA ALA A 203 -13.27 -11.88 13.18
C ALA A 203 -14.17 -11.11 14.17
N ALA A 204 -15.48 -11.08 13.94
CA ALA A 204 -16.43 -10.43 14.85
C ALA A 204 -16.46 -11.09 16.22
N ARG A 205 -16.47 -12.42 16.29
CA ARG A 205 -16.43 -13.18 17.55
C ARG A 205 -15.14 -12.90 18.33
N HIS A 206 -13.98 -12.86 17.67
CA HIS A 206 -12.73 -12.49 18.31
C HIS A 206 -12.77 -11.05 18.82
N MET A 207 -13.18 -10.09 18.01
CA MET A 207 -13.28 -8.69 18.41
C MET A 207 -14.30 -8.45 19.53
N SER A 208 -15.33 -9.32 19.69
CA SER A 208 -16.30 -9.22 20.78
C SER A 208 -15.68 -9.53 22.15
N THR A 209 -14.54 -10.22 22.19
CA THR A 209 -13.81 -10.56 23.42
C THR A 209 -12.80 -9.49 23.85
N TYR A 210 -12.58 -8.47 23.02
CA TYR A 210 -11.57 -7.45 23.30
C TYR A 210 -12.02 -6.44 24.35
N SER A 211 -11.07 -5.97 25.14
CA SER A 211 -11.30 -4.90 26.14
C SER A 211 -11.21 -3.53 25.44
N TRP A 212 -12.30 -3.16 24.75
CA TRP A 212 -12.37 -1.86 24.08
C TRP A 212 -12.33 -0.70 25.07
N LYS A 213 -11.57 0.36 24.75
CA LYS A 213 -11.59 1.59 25.54
C LYS A 213 -12.94 2.31 25.42
N LYS A 214 -13.31 3.06 26.46
CA LYS A 214 -14.62 3.73 26.55
C LYS A 214 -14.88 4.79 25.47
N ASP A 215 -13.83 5.38 24.92
CA ASP A 215 -13.85 6.41 23.88
C ASP A 215 -13.80 5.85 22.46
N VAL A 216 -13.72 4.52 22.32
CA VAL A 216 -13.71 3.85 21.03
C VAL A 216 -15.11 3.49 20.58
N THR A 217 -15.48 3.87 19.37
CA THR A 217 -16.70 3.47 18.70
C THR A 217 -16.39 2.53 17.54
N VAL A 218 -16.97 1.33 17.55
CA VAL A 218 -16.93 0.43 16.40
C VAL A 218 -18.16 0.71 15.53
N ILE A 219 -17.94 0.97 14.24
CA ILE A 219 -18.99 1.18 13.24
C ILE A 219 -18.89 0.08 12.20
N GLY A 220 -19.86 -0.81 12.19
CA GLY A 220 -19.99 -1.88 11.21
C GLY A 220 -20.57 -1.37 9.89
N LEU A 221 -19.95 -1.76 8.80
CA LEU A 221 -20.27 -1.38 7.42
C LEU A 221 -20.54 -2.65 6.61
N PRO A 222 -21.79 -3.15 6.58
CA PRO A 222 -22.10 -4.33 5.78
C PRO A 222 -21.87 -4.03 4.30
N THR A 223 -21.10 -4.90 3.64
CA THR A 223 -20.75 -4.75 2.22
C THR A 223 -21.76 -5.41 1.30
N ASN A 224 -22.43 -6.44 1.79
CA ASN A 224 -23.54 -7.15 1.17
C ASN A 224 -24.65 -7.32 2.19
N ASP A 225 -25.86 -7.55 1.72
CA ASP A 225 -27.03 -7.95 2.53
C ASP A 225 -27.21 -7.17 3.85
N PRO A 226 -27.34 -5.83 3.82
CA PRO A 226 -27.40 -5.00 5.03
C PRO A 226 -28.57 -5.32 5.94
N GLN A 227 -29.63 -5.98 5.44
CA GLN A 227 -30.76 -6.46 6.23
C GLN A 227 -30.35 -7.48 7.30
N TRP A 228 -29.26 -8.21 7.12
CA TRP A 228 -28.75 -9.20 8.07
C TRP A 228 -27.76 -8.61 9.08
N ALA A 229 -27.45 -7.32 8.99
CA ALA A 229 -26.46 -6.68 9.86
C ALA A 229 -26.81 -6.80 11.35
N ALA A 230 -28.07 -6.59 11.70
CA ALA A 230 -28.51 -6.65 13.10
C ALA A 230 -28.42 -8.06 13.69
N SER A 231 -28.86 -9.09 12.96
CA SER A 231 -28.74 -10.48 13.41
C SER A 231 -27.28 -10.91 13.52
N PHE A 232 -26.45 -10.54 12.54
CA PHE A 232 -25.01 -10.83 12.54
C PHE A 232 -24.30 -10.26 13.79
N LEU A 233 -24.54 -8.98 14.11
CA LEU A 233 -23.94 -8.35 15.30
C LEU A 233 -24.47 -8.98 16.60
N HIS A 234 -25.74 -9.35 16.65
CA HIS A 234 -26.33 -10.05 17.79
C HIS A 234 -25.69 -11.43 17.99
N ASP A 235 -25.54 -12.23 16.92
CA ASP A 235 -25.03 -13.61 16.99
C ASP A 235 -23.53 -13.67 17.28
N THR A 236 -22.78 -12.68 16.81
CA THR A 236 -21.33 -12.53 17.09
C THR A 236 -21.03 -11.83 18.41
N LYS A 237 -22.05 -11.22 19.05
CA LYS A 237 -21.93 -10.43 20.29
C LYS A 237 -20.98 -9.22 20.17
N LEU A 238 -20.68 -8.79 18.95
CA LEU A 238 -19.85 -7.60 18.74
C LEU A 238 -20.70 -6.35 18.96
N VAL A 239 -20.30 -5.52 19.92
CA VAL A 239 -20.92 -4.23 20.19
C VAL A 239 -20.45 -3.23 19.14
N ALA A 240 -21.27 -2.98 18.14
CA ALA A 240 -20.99 -2.03 17.07
C ALA A 240 -22.28 -1.29 16.65
N LYS A 241 -22.11 -0.04 16.22
CA LYS A 241 -23.15 0.71 15.50
C LYS A 241 -23.15 0.28 14.03
N THR A 242 -24.24 0.50 13.30
CA THR A 242 -24.33 0.13 11.89
C THR A 242 -24.44 1.35 11.00
N SER A 243 -23.63 1.40 9.93
CA SER A 243 -23.71 2.44 8.91
C SER A 243 -24.18 1.87 7.57
N THR A 244 -25.04 2.64 6.89
CA THR A 244 -25.53 2.32 5.54
C THR A 244 -24.62 2.86 4.44
N ASP A 245 -23.59 3.64 4.78
CA ASP A 245 -22.71 4.32 3.83
C ASP A 245 -21.52 3.48 3.38
N SER A 246 -21.64 2.15 3.45
CA SER A 246 -20.58 1.22 3.03
C SER A 246 -20.14 1.44 1.57
N ALA A 247 -21.07 1.70 0.66
CA ALA A 247 -20.78 1.95 -0.75
C ALA A 247 -20.00 3.27 -0.97
N LEU A 248 -20.30 4.31 -0.18
CA LEU A 248 -19.58 5.59 -0.21
C LEU A 248 -18.15 5.41 0.29
N LEU A 249 -17.98 4.81 1.45
CA LEU A 249 -16.68 4.63 2.08
C LEU A 249 -15.82 3.61 1.32
N ARG A 250 -16.42 2.61 0.65
CA ARG A 250 -15.70 1.67 -0.19
C ARG A 250 -15.07 2.29 -1.44
N LYS A 251 -15.54 3.45 -1.90
CA LYS A 251 -14.88 4.23 -2.96
C LYS A 251 -13.59 4.89 -2.47
N LEU A 252 -13.53 5.23 -1.18
CA LEU A 252 -12.35 5.81 -0.55
C LEU A 252 -11.36 4.73 -0.12
N PHE A 253 -11.87 3.67 0.49
CA PHE A 253 -11.09 2.53 0.98
C PHE A 253 -11.25 1.35 0.02
N THR A 254 -10.32 1.21 -0.93
CA THR A 254 -10.36 0.12 -1.90
C THR A 254 -9.75 -1.14 -1.31
N PHE A 255 -10.55 -2.20 -1.20
CA PHE A 255 -10.13 -3.54 -0.76
C PHE A 255 -10.81 -4.60 -1.63
N THR A 256 -10.23 -5.80 -1.67
CA THR A 256 -10.71 -6.90 -2.53
C THR A 256 -11.90 -7.62 -1.89
N SER A 257 -11.80 -7.97 -0.62
CA SER A 257 -12.82 -8.72 0.12
C SER A 257 -12.83 -8.32 1.59
N PRO A 258 -14.00 -8.37 2.28
CA PRO A 258 -14.06 -8.26 3.73
C PRO A 258 -13.53 -9.55 4.40
N PRO A 259 -13.13 -9.49 5.68
CA PRO A 259 -13.19 -8.33 6.58
C PRO A 259 -12.09 -7.32 6.30
N TYR A 260 -12.40 -6.03 6.51
CA TYR A 260 -11.47 -4.93 6.32
C TYR A 260 -11.75 -3.82 7.35
N GLY A 261 -10.73 -3.27 7.97
CA GLY A 261 -10.87 -2.28 9.01
C GLY A 261 -10.09 -0.99 8.76
N VAL A 262 -10.66 0.14 9.13
CA VAL A 262 -10.00 1.44 9.10
C VAL A 262 -10.05 2.05 10.49
N VAL A 263 -8.89 2.26 11.06
CA VAL A 263 -8.70 2.85 12.38
C VAL A 263 -8.61 4.36 12.24
N LEU A 264 -9.59 5.08 12.76
CA LEU A 264 -9.64 6.54 12.75
C LEU A 264 -9.39 7.11 14.14
N ASN A 265 -8.68 8.22 14.20
CA ASN A 265 -8.54 9.03 15.40
C ASN A 265 -8.78 10.50 15.01
N ASN A 266 -9.88 11.08 15.46
CA ASN A 266 -10.32 12.42 15.12
C ASN A 266 -10.32 12.67 13.60
N GLY A 267 -11.02 11.81 12.85
CA GLY A 267 -11.13 11.87 11.39
C GLY A 267 -9.89 11.44 10.61
N ARG A 268 -8.87 10.98 11.29
CA ARG A 268 -7.55 10.66 10.71
C ARG A 268 -7.35 9.16 10.64
N VAL A 269 -7.05 8.66 9.46
CA VAL A 269 -6.65 7.27 9.30
C VAL A 269 -5.33 7.01 10.03
N LYS A 270 -5.36 6.20 11.07
CA LYS A 270 -4.20 5.76 11.85
C LYS A 270 -3.56 4.51 11.28
N SER A 271 -4.40 3.53 10.98
CA SER A 271 -3.98 2.28 10.37
C SER A 271 -5.13 1.64 9.61
N ILE A 272 -4.78 0.70 8.75
CA ILE A 272 -5.71 -0.13 8.01
C ILE A 272 -5.46 -1.56 8.42
N LEU A 273 -6.54 -2.27 8.72
CA LEU A 273 -6.53 -3.67 9.12
C LEU A 273 -7.00 -4.51 7.94
N THR A 274 -6.11 -5.33 7.42
CA THR A 274 -6.38 -6.23 6.28
C THR A 274 -6.35 -7.70 6.67
N HIS A 275 -5.86 -7.99 7.87
CA HIS A 275 -5.76 -9.34 8.44
C HIS A 275 -6.60 -9.39 9.72
N PHE A 276 -7.42 -10.43 9.82
CA PHE A 276 -8.31 -10.67 10.95
C PHE A 276 -8.19 -12.10 11.50
N ASP A 277 -7.24 -12.87 10.97
CA ASP A 277 -6.87 -14.18 11.49
C ASP A 277 -5.87 -14.03 12.64
N GLU A 278 -5.99 -14.84 13.68
CA GLU A 278 -5.10 -14.76 14.85
C GLU A 278 -3.60 -14.72 14.47
N PRO A 279 -2.81 -13.86 15.11
CA PRO A 279 -3.13 -13.00 16.26
C PRO A 279 -3.72 -11.61 15.90
N GLU A 280 -3.88 -11.27 14.63
CA GLU A 280 -4.47 -10.01 14.19
C GLU A 280 -6.03 -10.03 14.32
N PRO A 281 -6.69 -8.88 14.52
CA PRO A 281 -6.16 -7.50 14.53
C PRO A 281 -5.77 -6.98 15.94
N GLN A 282 -5.70 -7.87 16.95
CA GLN A 282 -5.49 -7.47 18.34
C GLN A 282 -4.21 -6.65 18.56
N PRO A 283 -3.00 -7.07 18.09
CA PRO A 283 -1.78 -6.29 18.27
C PRO A 283 -1.85 -4.93 17.60
N SER A 284 -2.44 -4.86 16.40
CA SER A 284 -2.60 -3.62 15.64
C SER A 284 -3.54 -2.63 16.33
N LEU A 285 -4.67 -3.11 16.89
CA LEU A 285 -5.60 -2.31 17.66
C LEU A 285 -5.00 -1.84 18.99
N LYS A 286 -4.21 -2.69 19.64
CA LYS A 286 -3.47 -2.33 20.87
C LYS A 286 -2.42 -1.25 20.59
N GLN A 287 -1.66 -1.39 19.52
CA GLN A 287 -0.69 -0.38 19.08
C GLN A 287 -1.37 0.96 18.73
N ALA A 288 -2.56 0.91 18.15
CA ALA A 288 -3.36 2.10 17.85
C ALA A 288 -4.00 2.72 19.11
N GLY A 289 -3.99 2.02 20.24
CA GLY A 289 -4.54 2.47 21.51
C GLY A 289 -6.06 2.34 21.60
N PHE A 290 -6.67 1.38 20.88
CA PHE A 290 -8.12 1.12 20.84
C PHE A 290 -8.58 0.10 21.88
N ILE A 291 -7.70 -0.78 22.26
CA ILE A 291 -7.92 -1.82 23.28
C ILE A 291 -6.79 -1.81 24.31
N ASP A 292 -7.02 -2.42 25.46
CA ASP A 292 -6.05 -2.54 26.56
C ASP A 292 -5.01 -3.65 26.36
#